data_eec1a68590f3aa66f9a60b9d719cf38e
#
_entry.id   eec1a68590f3aa66f9a60b9d719cf38e
#
_cell.length_a   1.000
_cell.length_b   1.000
_cell.length_c   1.000
_cell.angle_alpha   90.00
_cell.angle_beta   90.00
_cell.angle_gamma   90.00
#
_symmetry.space_group_name_H-M   'P 1'
#
loop_
_entity.id
_entity.type
_entity.pdbx_description
1 polymer ?
#
loop_
_entity_poly.entity_id
_entity_poly.type
_entity_poly.pdbx_seq_one_letter_code
_entity_poly.pdbx_strand_id
1 'polypeptide(L)'
;GSLVPIVSLWVLLSRTGVISVSDSQYLTAYYLLILVISRLSGSDLEEELIKEIKDGQISRDLIKPFPYYLSVLAKDSVWRVAYIPYIMPAIIILFFLIPPTQLLFFVPLVLLAYLQRSLISFLIGISAFWVDQAEALTHLKWMFASIASGAMLPLTFFPTWFQNFSQWTPFYHWGFFPSQVVLGRASVSEVLFGLTLSVSWVVVLAVITRYVWQKGLLRYGAVGG
;
A
#
# COMPACT_ATOMS: atom_id res chain seq x y z
N GLY A 1 5.10 -8.20 9.90
CA GLY A 1 4.48 -9.14 10.84
C GLY A 1 3.75 -10.23 10.09
N SER A 2 3.75 -11.46 10.60
CA SER A 2 3.03 -12.56 10.00
C SER A 2 1.53 -12.39 10.29
N LEU A 3 0.66 -12.56 9.28
CA LEU A 3 -0.79 -12.60 9.48
C LEU A 3 -1.27 -13.95 10.08
N VAL A 4 -0.37 -14.91 10.21
CA VAL A 4 -0.67 -16.24 10.77
C VAL A 4 -1.38 -16.16 12.14
N PRO A 5 -0.94 -15.36 13.12
CA PRO A 5 -1.63 -15.24 14.39
C PRO A 5 -3.05 -14.67 14.24
N ILE A 6 -3.26 -13.74 13.33
CA ILE A 6 -4.58 -13.12 13.11
C ILE A 6 -5.54 -14.15 12.50
N VAL A 7 -5.12 -14.87 11.46
CA VAL A 7 -5.93 -15.91 10.82
C VAL A 7 -6.24 -17.04 11.83
N SER A 8 -5.25 -17.48 12.61
CA SER A 8 -5.45 -18.53 13.61
C SER A 8 -6.43 -18.10 14.73
N LEU A 9 -6.39 -16.83 15.15
CA LEU A 9 -7.34 -16.27 16.11
C LEU A 9 -8.78 -16.34 15.57
N TRP A 10 -9.01 -15.94 14.32
CA TRP A 10 -10.35 -15.97 13.71
C TRP A 10 -10.89 -17.40 13.55
N VAL A 11 -10.03 -18.34 13.16
CA VAL A 11 -10.39 -19.77 13.10
C VAL A 11 -10.73 -20.31 14.48
N LEU A 12 -10.01 -19.91 15.53
CA LEU A 12 -10.31 -20.30 16.90
C LEU A 12 -11.65 -19.74 17.37
N LEU A 13 -11.90 -18.45 17.13
CA LEU A 13 -13.15 -17.77 17.49
C LEU A 13 -14.38 -18.39 16.79
N SER A 14 -14.23 -18.87 15.55
CA SER A 14 -15.31 -19.59 14.87
C SER A 14 -15.62 -20.94 15.53
N ARG A 15 -14.59 -21.64 16.02
CA ARG A 15 -14.78 -22.92 16.74
C ARG A 15 -15.43 -22.76 18.11
N THR A 16 -15.25 -21.60 18.74
CA THR A 16 -15.89 -21.29 20.04
C THR A 16 -17.33 -20.80 19.91
N GLY A 17 -17.85 -20.65 18.68
CA GLY A 17 -19.20 -20.16 18.41
C GLY A 17 -19.39 -18.65 18.63
N VAL A 18 -18.31 -17.91 18.87
CA VAL A 18 -18.35 -16.45 19.06
C VAL A 18 -18.64 -15.72 17.74
N ILE A 19 -18.25 -16.30 16.61
CA ILE A 19 -18.53 -15.79 15.26
C ILE A 19 -19.13 -16.88 14.37
N SER A 20 -19.95 -16.45 13.40
CA SER A 20 -20.56 -17.40 12.47
C SER A 20 -19.51 -18.04 11.54
N VAL A 21 -19.80 -19.21 11.01
CA VAL A 21 -18.91 -19.88 10.02
C VAL A 21 -18.73 -19.03 8.78
N SER A 22 -19.79 -18.35 8.30
CA SER A 22 -19.74 -17.44 7.16
C SER A 22 -18.82 -16.23 7.40
N ASP A 23 -18.83 -15.66 8.60
CA ASP A 23 -17.94 -14.57 8.97
C ASP A 23 -16.48 -15.04 9.05
N SER A 24 -16.26 -16.25 9.54
CA SER A 24 -14.93 -16.86 9.58
C SER A 24 -14.35 -17.08 8.18
N GLN A 25 -15.15 -17.57 7.22
CA GLN A 25 -14.73 -17.75 5.84
C GLN A 25 -14.39 -16.41 5.18
N TYR A 26 -15.25 -15.40 5.37
CA TYR A 26 -14.98 -14.05 4.90
C TYR A 26 -13.69 -13.48 5.46
N LEU A 27 -13.50 -13.54 6.77
CA LEU A 27 -12.30 -13.00 7.42
C LEU A 27 -11.03 -13.73 6.96
N THR A 28 -11.09 -15.04 6.75
CA THR A 28 -9.98 -15.83 6.23
C THR A 28 -9.61 -15.37 4.80
N ALA A 29 -10.58 -15.28 3.90
CA ALA A 29 -10.36 -14.81 2.54
C ALA A 29 -9.87 -13.34 2.52
N TYR A 30 -10.44 -12.48 3.36
CA TYR A 30 -10.04 -11.09 3.52
C TYR A 30 -8.57 -10.96 3.93
N TYR A 31 -8.14 -11.67 4.97
CA TYR A 31 -6.75 -11.57 5.45
C TYR A 31 -5.74 -12.23 4.50
N LEU A 32 -6.12 -13.29 3.78
CA LEU A 32 -5.31 -13.82 2.69
C LEU A 32 -5.14 -12.79 1.57
N LEU A 33 -6.21 -12.08 1.20
CA LEU A 33 -6.13 -10.99 0.22
C LEU A 33 -5.26 -9.83 0.73
N ILE A 34 -5.45 -9.39 1.98
CA ILE A 34 -4.61 -8.35 2.59
C ILE A 34 -3.13 -8.75 2.58
N LEU A 35 -2.82 -10.02 2.88
CA LEU A 35 -1.46 -10.53 2.80
C LEU A 35 -0.89 -10.36 1.38
N VAL A 36 -1.59 -10.89 0.38
CA VAL A 36 -1.14 -10.87 -1.01
C VAL A 36 -1.02 -9.42 -1.53
N ILE A 37 -2.06 -8.60 -1.32
CA ILE A 37 -2.07 -7.20 -1.72
C ILE A 37 -0.92 -6.44 -1.06
N SER A 38 -0.72 -6.61 0.26
CA SER A 38 0.33 -5.90 0.99
C SER A 38 1.73 -6.28 0.53
N ARG A 39 1.96 -7.53 0.15
CA ARG A 39 3.26 -7.99 -0.35
C ARG A 39 3.54 -7.52 -1.77
N LEU A 40 2.53 -7.51 -2.64
CA LEU A 40 2.67 -7.06 -4.02
C LEU A 40 2.68 -5.53 -4.16
N SER A 41 1.91 -4.82 -3.35
CA SER A 41 1.79 -3.36 -3.43
C SER A 41 2.57 -2.58 -2.36
N GLY A 42 3.23 -3.26 -1.42
CA GLY A 42 4.06 -2.59 -0.40
C GLY A 42 5.15 -1.73 -1.04
N SER A 43 5.60 -0.71 -0.34
CA SER A 43 6.75 0.11 -0.75
C SER A 43 7.40 0.72 0.47
N ASP A 44 8.70 0.56 0.57
CA ASP A 44 9.55 1.01 1.68
C ASP A 44 10.71 1.88 1.13
N LEU A 45 10.47 2.57 0.01
CA LEU A 45 11.43 3.41 -0.70
C LEU A 45 12.02 4.51 0.19
N GLU A 46 11.26 4.97 1.18
CA GLU A 46 11.66 6.05 2.07
C GLU A 46 12.93 5.72 2.87
N GLU A 47 13.11 4.47 3.33
CA GLU A 47 14.24 4.10 4.17
C GLU A 47 15.57 4.25 3.43
N GLU A 48 15.66 3.70 2.20
CA GLU A 48 16.84 3.83 1.35
C GLU A 48 17.06 5.28 0.93
N LEU A 49 15.99 5.98 0.54
CA LEU A 49 16.06 7.35 0.04
C LEU A 49 16.47 8.36 1.13
N ILE A 50 15.96 8.22 2.35
CA ILE A 50 16.40 9.05 3.49
C ILE A 50 17.90 8.88 3.71
N LYS A 51 18.39 7.64 3.68
CA LYS A 51 19.82 7.34 3.84
C LYS A 51 20.64 7.92 2.69
N GLU A 52 20.25 7.70 1.45
CA GLU A 52 20.95 8.23 0.26
C GLU A 52 21.06 9.76 0.28
N ILE A 53 20.02 10.47 0.76
CA ILE A 53 20.02 11.93 0.90
C ILE A 53 20.97 12.36 2.01
N LYS A 54 20.88 11.76 3.21
CA LYS A 54 21.71 12.12 4.38
C LYS A 54 23.18 11.84 4.14
N ASP A 55 23.51 10.74 3.48
CA ASP A 55 24.89 10.34 3.18
C ASP A 55 25.46 11.07 1.93
N GLY A 56 24.66 11.91 1.27
CA GLY A 56 25.06 12.59 0.03
C GLY A 56 25.19 11.68 -1.20
N GLN A 57 24.79 10.42 -1.08
CA GLN A 57 24.94 9.41 -2.14
C GLN A 57 24.00 9.65 -3.34
N ILE A 58 22.91 10.38 -3.14
CA ILE A 58 21.94 10.71 -4.18
C ILE A 58 22.60 11.43 -5.37
N SER A 59 23.68 12.18 -5.15
CA SER A 59 24.43 12.90 -6.21
C SER A 59 24.87 11.99 -7.35
N ARG A 60 25.27 10.75 -7.05
CA ARG A 60 25.71 9.76 -8.04
C ARG A 60 24.58 9.29 -8.95
N ASP A 61 23.37 9.27 -8.43
CA ASP A 61 22.20 8.82 -9.19
C ASP A 61 21.54 9.96 -9.98
N LEU A 62 21.74 11.21 -9.55
CA LEU A 62 21.25 12.39 -10.25
C LEU A 62 21.97 12.67 -11.58
N ILE A 63 23.22 12.19 -11.76
CA ILE A 63 23.96 12.36 -13.03
C ILE A 63 23.55 11.33 -14.09
N LYS A 64 22.76 10.33 -13.75
CA LYS A 64 22.30 9.33 -14.71
C LYS A 64 21.21 9.92 -15.63
N PRO A 65 21.21 9.59 -16.93
CA PRO A 65 20.25 10.12 -17.89
C PRO A 65 18.87 9.47 -17.76
N PHE A 66 18.44 9.18 -16.56
CA PHE A 66 17.18 8.50 -16.26
C PHE A 66 16.48 9.17 -15.06
N PRO A 67 15.14 9.37 -15.09
CA PRO A 67 14.44 9.98 -13.97
C PRO A 67 14.67 9.18 -12.68
N TYR A 68 15.18 9.85 -11.65
CA TYR A 68 15.57 9.22 -10.38
C TYR A 68 14.43 8.38 -9.76
N TYR A 69 13.19 8.93 -9.72
CA TYR A 69 12.03 8.20 -9.22
C TYR A 69 11.81 6.86 -9.93
N LEU A 70 11.95 6.81 -11.25
CA LEU A 70 11.77 5.56 -12.00
C LEU A 70 12.87 4.54 -11.70
N SER A 71 14.09 4.98 -11.45
CA SER A 71 15.20 4.11 -11.05
C SER A 71 14.93 3.46 -9.70
N VAL A 72 14.46 4.24 -8.72
CA VAL A 72 14.12 3.75 -7.38
C VAL A 72 12.90 2.84 -7.44
N LEU A 73 11.87 3.21 -8.21
CA LEU A 73 10.67 2.39 -8.42
C LEU A 73 11.01 1.04 -9.07
N ALA A 74 11.93 1.02 -10.05
CA ALA A 74 12.37 -0.22 -10.68
C ALA A 74 13.08 -1.14 -9.68
N LYS A 75 13.98 -0.61 -8.84
CA LYS A 75 14.63 -1.39 -7.76
C LYS A 75 13.59 -1.98 -6.80
N ASP A 76 12.63 -1.17 -6.35
CA ASP A 76 11.56 -1.63 -5.43
C ASP A 76 10.70 -2.72 -6.07
N SER A 77 10.38 -2.59 -7.36
CA SER A 77 9.58 -3.57 -8.09
C SER A 77 10.22 -4.97 -8.12
N VAL A 78 11.55 -5.06 -8.20
CA VAL A 78 12.28 -6.33 -8.17
C VAL A 78 12.02 -7.07 -6.86
N TRP A 79 12.03 -6.37 -5.73
CA TRP A 79 11.70 -6.95 -4.44
C TRP A 79 10.26 -7.48 -4.38
N ARG A 80 9.30 -6.79 -5.03
CA ARG A 80 7.89 -7.24 -5.09
C ARG A 80 7.76 -8.54 -5.87
N VAL A 81 8.47 -8.66 -6.99
CA VAL A 81 8.52 -9.91 -7.77
C VAL A 81 9.18 -11.04 -6.96
N ALA A 82 10.22 -10.75 -6.20
CA ALA A 82 10.89 -11.73 -5.34
C ALA A 82 9.99 -12.29 -4.23
N TYR A 83 8.93 -11.58 -3.82
CA TYR A 83 7.95 -12.11 -2.85
C TYR A 83 6.93 -13.07 -3.45
N ILE A 84 6.78 -13.16 -4.79
CA ILE A 84 5.76 -14.01 -5.43
C ILE A 84 5.86 -15.48 -5.01
N PRO A 85 7.03 -16.14 -5.02
CA PRO A 85 7.12 -17.53 -4.57
C PRO A 85 6.67 -17.73 -3.12
N TYR A 86 6.92 -16.74 -2.27
CA TYR A 86 6.57 -16.79 -0.85
C TYR A 86 5.05 -16.69 -0.60
N ILE A 87 4.33 -15.92 -1.42
CA ILE A 87 2.88 -15.75 -1.30
C ILE A 87 2.09 -16.72 -2.20
N MET A 88 2.77 -17.55 -2.99
CA MET A 88 2.14 -18.48 -3.93
C MET A 88 1.09 -19.39 -3.28
N PRO A 89 1.30 -19.98 -2.08
CA PRO A 89 0.26 -20.78 -1.42
C PRO A 89 -1.02 -19.99 -1.17
N ALA A 90 -0.90 -18.72 -0.76
CA ALA A 90 -2.07 -17.85 -0.54
C ALA A 90 -2.78 -17.52 -1.86
N ILE A 91 -2.04 -17.28 -2.93
CA ILE A 91 -2.60 -17.03 -4.28
C ILE A 91 -3.37 -18.27 -4.77
N ILE A 92 -2.82 -19.47 -4.59
CA ILE A 92 -3.49 -20.72 -4.99
C ILE A 92 -4.80 -20.89 -4.21
N ILE A 93 -4.80 -20.69 -2.91
CA ILE A 93 -6.02 -20.77 -2.09
C ILE A 93 -7.06 -19.75 -2.58
N LEU A 94 -6.66 -18.51 -2.82
CA LEU A 94 -7.55 -17.47 -3.31
C LEU A 94 -8.12 -17.79 -4.70
N PHE A 95 -7.35 -18.41 -5.58
CA PHE A 95 -7.82 -18.81 -6.89
C PHE A 95 -8.99 -19.79 -6.83
N PHE A 96 -9.03 -20.67 -5.82
CA PHE A 96 -10.15 -21.59 -5.61
C PHE A 96 -11.33 -20.96 -4.85
N LEU A 97 -11.10 -19.88 -4.11
CA LEU A 97 -12.13 -19.21 -3.32
C LEU A 97 -12.85 -18.09 -4.09
N ILE A 98 -12.19 -17.49 -5.09
CA ILE A 98 -12.65 -16.28 -5.75
C ILE A 98 -13.00 -16.58 -7.22
N PRO A 99 -14.20 -16.15 -7.70
CA PRO A 99 -14.58 -16.31 -9.11
C PRO A 99 -13.59 -15.61 -10.06
N PRO A 100 -13.27 -16.22 -11.23
CA PRO A 100 -12.29 -15.65 -12.17
C PRO A 100 -12.64 -14.23 -12.65
N THR A 101 -13.93 -13.91 -12.75
CA THR A 101 -14.41 -12.58 -13.15
C THR A 101 -13.99 -11.47 -12.18
N GLN A 102 -13.89 -11.78 -10.90
CA GLN A 102 -13.45 -10.84 -9.85
C GLN A 102 -11.92 -10.71 -9.81
N LEU A 103 -11.19 -11.77 -10.15
CA LEU A 103 -9.73 -11.74 -10.26
C LEU A 103 -9.24 -10.79 -11.37
N LEU A 104 -10.08 -10.50 -12.38
CA LEU A 104 -9.74 -9.52 -13.42
C LEU A 104 -9.44 -8.13 -12.85
N PHE A 105 -10.14 -7.74 -11.79
CA PHE A 105 -9.93 -6.45 -11.13
C PHE A 105 -8.71 -6.45 -10.19
N PHE A 106 -8.20 -7.61 -9.81
CA PHE A 106 -7.12 -7.73 -8.84
C PHE A 106 -5.84 -7.01 -9.30
N VAL A 107 -5.38 -7.30 -10.51
CA VAL A 107 -4.12 -6.74 -11.03
C VAL A 107 -4.14 -5.21 -11.12
N PRO A 108 -5.14 -4.57 -11.76
CA PRO A 108 -5.19 -3.11 -11.82
C PRO A 108 -5.32 -2.45 -10.45
N LEU A 109 -6.06 -3.05 -9.51
CA LEU A 109 -6.21 -2.52 -8.15
C LEU A 109 -4.91 -2.60 -7.35
N VAL A 110 -4.19 -3.72 -7.45
CA VAL A 110 -2.87 -3.88 -6.81
C VAL A 110 -1.85 -2.90 -7.41
N LEU A 111 -1.88 -2.69 -8.73
CA LEU A 111 -1.01 -1.74 -9.39
C LEU A 111 -1.29 -0.29 -8.94
N LEU A 112 -2.56 0.12 -8.85
CA LEU A 112 -2.94 1.43 -8.32
C LEU A 112 -2.51 1.61 -6.87
N ALA A 113 -2.70 0.59 -6.03
CA ALA A 113 -2.24 0.59 -4.64
C ALA A 113 -0.71 0.72 -4.56
N TYR A 114 0.03 0.00 -5.40
CA TYR A 114 1.49 0.09 -5.48
C TYR A 114 1.96 1.50 -5.87
N LEU A 115 1.36 2.10 -6.91
CA LEU A 115 1.70 3.45 -7.33
C LEU A 115 1.44 4.49 -6.24
N GLN A 116 0.30 4.41 -5.53
CA GLN A 116 0.01 5.31 -4.42
C GLN A 116 1.00 5.14 -3.28
N ARG A 117 1.30 3.91 -2.89
CA ARG A 117 2.27 3.60 -1.82
C ARG A 117 3.66 4.09 -2.16
N SER A 118 4.14 3.81 -3.37
CA SER A 118 5.47 4.24 -3.81
C SER A 118 5.60 5.76 -3.86
N LEU A 119 4.55 6.48 -4.30
CA LEU A 119 4.55 7.94 -4.31
C LEU A 119 4.58 8.52 -2.89
N ILE A 120 3.79 7.97 -1.96
CA ILE A 120 3.83 8.41 -0.55
C ILE A 120 5.17 8.07 0.10
N SER A 121 5.71 6.87 -0.14
CA SER A 121 7.03 6.48 0.34
C SER A 121 8.12 7.41 -0.21
N PHE A 122 8.07 7.73 -1.49
CA PHE A 122 9.01 8.67 -2.09
C PHE A 122 8.86 10.07 -1.50
N LEU A 123 7.64 10.58 -1.27
CA LEU A 123 7.39 11.87 -0.59
C LEU A 123 7.99 11.91 0.80
N ILE A 124 7.84 10.84 1.58
CA ILE A 124 8.46 10.73 2.91
C ILE A 124 9.98 10.71 2.76
N GLY A 125 10.53 9.93 1.85
CA GLY A 125 11.98 9.86 1.62
C GLY A 125 12.58 11.21 1.31
N ILE A 126 12.01 11.96 0.35
CA ILE A 126 12.51 13.28 -0.03
C ILE A 126 12.30 14.36 1.04
N SER A 127 11.47 14.13 2.05
CA SER A 127 11.35 15.05 3.19
C SER A 127 12.67 15.21 3.95
N ALA A 128 13.60 14.24 3.82
CA ALA A 128 14.95 14.32 4.39
C ALA A 128 15.77 15.50 3.86
N PHE A 129 15.38 16.15 2.76
CA PHE A 129 15.99 17.42 2.36
C PHE A 129 15.71 18.57 3.35
N TRP A 130 14.67 18.46 4.19
CA TRP A 130 14.24 19.50 5.13
C TRP A 130 14.20 19.06 6.59
N VAL A 131 14.01 17.77 6.83
CA VAL A 131 13.75 17.21 8.16
C VAL A 131 14.81 16.19 8.51
N ASP A 132 15.56 16.43 9.58
CA ASP A 132 16.64 15.53 10.03
C ASP A 132 16.10 14.17 10.51
N GLN A 133 14.92 14.15 11.10
CA GLN A 133 14.27 12.93 11.61
C GLN A 133 13.13 12.46 10.66
N ALA A 134 13.40 12.38 9.36
CA ALA A 134 12.42 11.95 8.37
C ALA A 134 11.89 10.52 8.62
N GLU A 135 12.66 9.68 9.33
CA GLU A 135 12.26 8.33 9.74
C GLU A 135 10.98 8.32 10.61
N ALA A 136 10.76 9.38 11.40
CA ALA A 136 9.54 9.50 12.19
C ALA A 136 8.27 9.53 11.32
N LEU A 137 8.35 10.11 10.10
CA LEU A 137 7.24 10.12 9.14
C LEU A 137 6.94 8.72 8.60
N THR A 138 7.95 7.85 8.49
CA THR A 138 7.76 6.43 8.12
C THR A 138 6.90 5.72 9.16
N HIS A 139 7.19 5.93 10.45
CA HIS A 139 6.38 5.33 11.52
C HIS A 139 4.93 5.84 11.52
N LEU A 140 4.73 7.14 11.30
CA LEU A 140 3.40 7.72 11.15
C LEU A 140 2.64 7.12 9.95
N LYS A 141 3.30 6.99 8.78
CA LYS A 141 2.73 6.30 7.61
C LYS A 141 2.24 4.90 7.97
N TRP A 142 3.07 4.11 8.64
CA TRP A 142 2.71 2.74 9.02
C TRP A 142 1.53 2.67 9.98
N MET A 143 1.48 3.57 10.96
CA MET A 143 0.38 3.65 11.92
C MET A 143 -0.94 3.98 11.20
N PHE A 144 -0.98 5.03 10.39
CA PHE A 144 -2.17 5.40 9.64
C PHE A 144 -2.57 4.34 8.62
N ALA A 145 -1.59 3.78 7.89
CA ALA A 145 -1.84 2.75 6.91
C ALA A 145 -2.44 1.48 7.53
N SER A 146 -1.95 1.04 8.68
CA SER A 146 -2.44 -0.20 9.32
C SER A 146 -3.91 -0.11 9.71
N ILE A 147 -4.38 1.06 10.11
CA ILE A 147 -5.77 1.30 10.55
C ILE A 147 -6.65 1.65 9.33
N ALA A 148 -6.31 2.70 8.60
CA ALA A 148 -7.17 3.25 7.55
C ALA A 148 -7.24 2.39 6.27
N SER A 149 -6.28 1.49 6.06
CA SER A 149 -6.35 0.50 4.97
C SER A 149 -7.16 -0.74 5.32
N GLY A 150 -7.59 -0.90 6.56
CA GLY A 150 -8.26 -2.11 7.02
C GLY A 150 -7.32 -3.32 7.21
N ALA A 151 -5.98 -3.11 7.17
CA ALA A 151 -5.04 -4.22 7.29
C ALA A 151 -5.01 -4.83 8.69
N MET A 152 -5.18 -4.02 9.74
CA MET A 152 -5.23 -4.49 11.12
C MET A 152 -6.59 -5.11 11.44
N LEU A 153 -7.67 -4.41 11.07
CA LEU A 153 -9.05 -4.84 11.28
C LEU A 153 -9.89 -4.35 10.10
N PRO A 154 -10.77 -5.20 9.50
CA PRO A 154 -11.66 -4.75 8.44
C PRO A 154 -12.43 -3.49 8.83
N LEU A 155 -12.53 -2.52 7.92
CA LEU A 155 -13.17 -1.23 8.23
C LEU A 155 -14.64 -1.37 8.62
N THR A 156 -15.29 -2.47 8.26
CA THR A 156 -16.66 -2.78 8.68
C THR A 156 -16.86 -2.87 10.20
N PHE A 157 -15.78 -3.08 10.96
CA PHE A 157 -15.82 -3.11 12.43
C PHE A 157 -15.65 -1.72 13.08
N PHE A 158 -15.32 -0.70 12.27
CA PHE A 158 -15.20 0.66 12.78
C PHE A 158 -16.54 1.43 12.68
N PRO A 159 -16.72 2.52 13.44
CA PRO A 159 -17.89 3.37 13.33
C PRO A 159 -18.04 3.95 11.91
N THR A 160 -19.28 4.20 11.48
CA THR A 160 -19.60 4.68 10.12
C THR A 160 -18.87 5.97 9.73
N TRP A 161 -18.70 6.89 10.68
CA TRP A 161 -17.94 8.12 10.41
C TRP A 161 -16.50 7.86 10.01
N PHE A 162 -15.84 6.85 10.63
CA PHE A 162 -14.47 6.49 10.31
C PHE A 162 -14.38 5.74 8.98
N GLN A 163 -15.36 4.88 8.66
CA GLN A 163 -15.44 4.21 7.36
C GLN A 163 -15.54 5.26 6.25
N ASN A 164 -16.45 6.23 6.40
CA ASN A 164 -16.64 7.32 5.44
C ASN A 164 -15.38 8.20 5.32
N PHE A 165 -14.73 8.54 6.42
CA PHE A 165 -13.47 9.28 6.40
C PHE A 165 -12.37 8.51 5.67
N SER A 166 -12.18 7.23 6.01
CA SER A 166 -11.14 6.38 5.41
C SER A 166 -11.30 6.27 3.89
N GLN A 167 -12.53 6.18 3.39
CA GLN A 167 -12.85 6.07 1.97
C GLN A 167 -12.25 7.20 1.12
N TRP A 168 -12.13 8.40 1.70
CA TRP A 168 -11.54 9.56 1.01
C TRP A 168 -10.02 9.62 1.11
N THR A 169 -9.38 8.74 1.87
CA THR A 169 -7.92 8.69 2.01
C THR A 169 -7.29 7.72 1.01
N PRO A 170 -6.02 7.93 0.62
CA PRO A 170 -5.32 6.97 -0.23
C PRO A 170 -5.17 5.61 0.45
N PHE A 171 -5.11 5.56 1.79
CA PHE A 171 -4.92 4.33 2.55
C PHE A 171 -6.04 3.30 2.36
N TYR A 172 -7.28 3.74 2.22
CA TYR A 172 -8.43 2.89 1.93
C TYR A 172 -8.21 2.00 0.69
N HIS A 173 -7.57 2.57 -0.33
CA HIS A 173 -7.28 1.92 -1.61
C HIS A 173 -6.09 0.95 -1.54
N TRP A 174 -5.38 0.86 -0.41
CA TRP A 174 -4.24 -0.03 -0.23
C TRP A 174 -4.60 -1.45 0.21
N GLY A 175 -5.79 -1.64 0.74
CA GLY A 175 -6.20 -2.93 1.29
C GLY A 175 -7.70 -3.17 1.27
N PHE A 176 -8.47 -2.38 1.99
CA PHE A 176 -9.91 -2.62 2.16
C PHE A 176 -10.66 -2.59 0.83
N PHE A 177 -10.55 -1.51 0.07
CA PHE A 177 -11.25 -1.37 -1.21
C PHE A 177 -10.93 -2.51 -2.21
N PRO A 178 -9.65 -2.81 -2.53
CA PRO A 178 -9.34 -3.95 -3.39
C PRO A 178 -9.90 -5.27 -2.86
N SER A 179 -9.87 -5.48 -1.55
CA SER A 179 -10.41 -6.71 -0.96
C SER A 179 -11.92 -6.81 -1.11
N GLN A 180 -12.69 -5.71 -0.93
CA GLN A 180 -14.14 -5.73 -1.11
C GLN A 180 -14.53 -5.98 -2.57
N VAL A 181 -13.81 -5.40 -3.53
CA VAL A 181 -14.02 -5.64 -4.97
C VAL A 181 -13.77 -7.11 -5.32
N VAL A 182 -12.63 -7.63 -4.91
CA VAL A 182 -12.21 -9.01 -5.24
C VAL A 182 -13.09 -10.06 -4.52
N LEU A 183 -13.62 -9.74 -3.34
CA LEU A 183 -14.58 -10.62 -2.63
C LEU A 183 -16.03 -10.48 -3.15
N GLY A 184 -16.28 -9.62 -4.15
CA GLY A 184 -17.61 -9.42 -4.73
C GLY A 184 -18.59 -8.72 -3.78
N ARG A 185 -18.08 -7.96 -2.82
CA ARG A 185 -18.89 -7.24 -1.83
C ARG A 185 -19.10 -5.76 -2.19
N ALA A 186 -18.47 -5.28 -3.25
CA ALA A 186 -18.66 -3.93 -3.77
C ALA A 186 -19.64 -3.94 -4.94
N SER A 187 -20.61 -3.05 -4.93
CA SER A 187 -21.51 -2.80 -6.07
C SER A 187 -20.74 -2.18 -7.24
N VAL A 188 -21.27 -2.26 -8.45
CA VAL A 188 -20.64 -1.66 -9.64
C VAL A 188 -20.38 -0.16 -9.47
N SER A 189 -21.32 0.56 -8.86
CA SER A 189 -21.17 2.00 -8.57
C SER A 189 -20.03 2.27 -7.59
N GLU A 190 -19.87 1.46 -6.54
CA GLU A 190 -18.77 1.57 -5.58
C GLU A 190 -17.41 1.24 -6.22
N VAL A 191 -17.38 0.25 -7.11
CA VAL A 191 -16.16 -0.09 -7.87
C VAL A 191 -15.73 1.07 -8.76
N LEU A 192 -16.66 1.65 -9.54
CA LEU A 192 -16.36 2.79 -10.41
C LEU A 192 -15.93 4.02 -9.63
N PHE A 193 -16.63 4.34 -8.55
CA PHE A 193 -16.27 5.46 -7.66
C PHE A 193 -14.89 5.25 -7.04
N GLY A 194 -14.63 4.08 -6.48
CA GLY A 194 -13.34 3.75 -5.84
C GLY A 194 -12.18 3.75 -6.84
N LEU A 195 -12.36 3.24 -8.06
CA LEU A 195 -11.35 3.32 -9.13
C LEU A 195 -11.05 4.76 -9.52
N THR A 196 -12.11 5.59 -9.71
CA THR A 196 -11.92 7.01 -10.02
C THR A 196 -11.13 7.71 -8.92
N LEU A 197 -11.46 7.45 -7.66
CA LEU A 197 -10.77 8.03 -6.52
C LEU A 197 -9.32 7.53 -6.42
N SER A 198 -9.09 6.23 -6.67
CA SER A 198 -7.74 5.65 -6.72
C SER A 198 -6.86 6.31 -7.77
N VAL A 199 -7.36 6.49 -8.99
CA VAL A 199 -6.64 7.16 -10.07
C VAL A 199 -6.40 8.63 -9.73
N SER A 200 -7.41 9.32 -9.16
CA SER A 200 -7.27 10.71 -8.73
C SER A 200 -6.15 10.87 -7.69
N TRP A 201 -6.06 9.96 -6.71
CA TRP A 201 -4.97 9.96 -5.75
C TRP A 201 -3.59 9.75 -6.39
N VAL A 202 -3.47 8.84 -7.36
CA VAL A 202 -2.19 8.66 -8.09
C VAL A 202 -1.78 9.97 -8.77
N VAL A 203 -2.72 10.64 -9.45
CA VAL A 203 -2.43 11.91 -10.13
C VAL A 203 -2.03 13.01 -9.15
N VAL A 204 -2.82 13.19 -8.07
CA VAL A 204 -2.54 14.21 -7.03
C VAL A 204 -1.18 13.96 -6.39
N LEU A 205 -0.91 12.73 -5.97
CA LEU A 205 0.37 12.35 -5.36
C LEU A 205 1.54 12.54 -6.32
N ALA A 206 1.38 12.20 -7.61
CA ALA A 206 2.43 12.38 -8.61
C ALA A 206 2.75 13.87 -8.83
N VAL A 207 1.73 14.75 -8.88
CA VAL A 207 1.92 16.20 -9.00
C VAL A 207 2.64 16.75 -7.76
N ILE A 208 2.19 16.39 -6.56
CA ILE A 208 2.82 16.83 -5.30
C ILE A 208 4.28 16.33 -5.25
N THR A 209 4.51 15.05 -5.55
CA THR A 209 5.85 14.44 -5.56
C THR A 209 6.79 15.18 -6.51
N ARG A 210 6.34 15.48 -7.73
CA ARG A 210 7.14 16.23 -8.70
C ARG A 210 7.49 17.63 -8.19
N TYR A 211 6.53 18.33 -7.61
CA TYR A 211 6.75 19.68 -7.08
C TYR A 211 7.74 19.65 -5.90
N VAL A 212 7.51 18.78 -4.92
CA VAL A 212 8.37 18.66 -3.73
C VAL A 212 9.78 18.21 -4.14
N TRP A 213 9.90 17.26 -5.05
CA TRP A 213 11.19 16.82 -5.58
C TRP A 213 12.03 17.97 -6.19
N GLN A 214 11.41 18.78 -7.04
CA GLN A 214 12.10 19.93 -7.65
C GLN A 214 12.61 20.93 -6.59
N LYS A 215 11.79 21.20 -5.56
CA LYS A 215 12.20 22.06 -4.44
C LYS A 215 13.31 21.42 -3.59
N GLY A 216 13.27 20.13 -3.39
CA GLY A 216 14.32 19.39 -2.66
C GLY A 216 15.68 19.46 -3.35
N LEU A 217 15.71 19.27 -4.66
CA LEU A 217 16.95 19.37 -5.44
C LEU A 217 17.60 20.76 -5.37
N LEU A 218 16.78 21.82 -5.41
CA LEU A 218 17.31 23.19 -5.26
C LEU A 218 17.94 23.42 -3.88
N ARG A 219 17.36 22.85 -2.85
CA ARG A 219 17.93 22.94 -1.49
C ARG A 219 19.22 22.13 -1.36
N TYR A 220 19.23 20.92 -1.91
CA TYR A 220 20.40 20.05 -1.87
C TYR A 220 21.61 20.68 -2.59
N GLY A 221 21.41 21.25 -3.77
CA GLY A 221 22.46 21.95 -4.52
C GLY A 221 23.00 23.19 -3.80
N ALA A 222 22.18 23.87 -3.00
CA ALA A 222 22.62 25.06 -2.23
C ALA A 222 23.49 24.73 -1.01
N VAL A 223 23.44 23.48 -0.51
CA VAL A 223 24.23 23.02 0.65
C VAL A 223 25.53 22.34 0.23
N GLY A 224 25.62 21.85 -0.99
CA GLY A 224 26.76 21.10 -1.53
C GLY A 224 27.65 21.86 -2.52
N GLY A 225 27.42 23.17 -2.73
CA GLY A 225 28.16 24.04 -3.62
C GLY A 225 29.12 24.97 -2.89
#